data_a758a4277ed804b666c0066cd02ddaab
#
_entry.id   a758a4277ed804b666c0066cd02ddaab
#
_cell.length_a   1.000
_cell.length_b   1.000
_cell.length_c   1.000
_cell.angle_alpha   90.00
_cell.angle_beta   90.00
_cell.angle_gamma   90.00
#
_symmetry.space_group_name_H-M   'P 1'
#
loop_
_entity.id
_entity.type
_entity.pdbx_description
1 polymer ?
#
loop_
_entity_poly.entity_id
_entity_poly.type
_entity_poly.pdbx_seq_one_letter_code
_entity_poly.pdbx_strand_id
1 'polypeptide(L)'
;MEAVGERGLSVYLWRMVALSILDLSPVTTATPPAAALNNTLDLARFADRLGFTRYWLAEHHNLPTIASSAPDIMIGQVAAVTKNMRIGSGGVMLPNHAPLMVMERFKVLEALFPGRIDLGLGRAPGTDQITSLALRRRQDTTNEQDDFLDRFQEMILFETNGFPHNHPFSKVAAMPTGVPLPPIWLLGSSDYSAQLAAQVGAGFSFAYHFSDFPPEIPMLAYRNQFKRSAWRQTPHAILGVAAIVADAESEADRMATSADLHFARRALGQYGPLASPDEAAAYPYTPIDRQRIEHNRKRLIVGSPTQVHEGIAALAESTKADEVMITTMVFDHAARKHAYELLAREFELKKPLRLSEFDGR
;
A
#
# COMPACT_ATOMS: atom_id res chain seq x y z
N MET A 1 -6.23 -32.85 33.78
CA MET A 1 -5.05 -32.07 33.30
C MET A 1 -5.52 -31.30 32.09
N GLU A 2 -5.75 -30.03 32.34
CA GLU A 2 -6.70 -29.15 31.61
C GLU A 2 -6.12 -28.54 30.33
N ALA A 3 -7.00 -28.35 29.36
CA ALA A 3 -6.76 -27.72 28.06
C ALA A 3 -6.47 -26.22 28.18
N VAL A 4 -5.32 -25.84 28.74
CA VAL A 4 -4.86 -24.45 28.83
C VAL A 4 -3.88 -24.09 27.69
N GLY A 5 -3.45 -25.07 26.87
CA GLY A 5 -2.36 -24.92 25.90
C GLY A 5 -2.70 -24.15 24.61
N GLU A 6 -3.90 -24.31 24.05
CA GLU A 6 -4.16 -23.83 22.67
C GLU A 6 -4.56 -22.35 22.56
N ARG A 7 -5.31 -21.82 23.53
CA ARG A 7 -5.69 -20.39 23.51
C ARG A 7 -4.53 -19.43 23.80
N GLY A 8 -3.58 -19.85 24.59
CA GLY A 8 -2.40 -19.04 24.93
C GLY A 8 -1.40 -18.88 23.77
N LEU A 9 -1.22 -19.93 22.95
CA LEU A 9 -0.33 -19.90 21.78
C LEU A 9 -0.90 -19.05 20.63
N SER A 10 -2.23 -19.07 20.43
CA SER A 10 -2.90 -18.22 19.45
C SER A 10 -2.67 -16.73 19.75
N VAL A 11 -2.91 -16.28 20.97
CA VAL A 11 -2.75 -14.87 21.38
C VAL A 11 -1.29 -14.39 21.27
N TYR A 12 -0.29 -15.26 21.45
CA TYR A 12 1.13 -14.89 21.29
C TYR A 12 1.57 -14.75 19.83
N LEU A 13 0.99 -15.52 18.91
CA LEU A 13 1.31 -15.43 17.48
C LEU A 13 0.80 -14.12 16.84
N TRP A 14 -0.33 -13.62 17.30
CA TRP A 14 -0.94 -12.37 16.78
C TRP A 14 -0.15 -11.11 17.11
N ARG A 15 0.55 -11.09 18.23
CA ARG A 15 1.40 -9.96 18.64
C ARG A 15 2.65 -9.78 17.77
N MET A 16 2.91 -10.70 16.85
CA MET A 16 4.12 -10.71 16.03
C MET A 16 3.93 -10.27 14.57
N VAL A 17 2.68 -9.99 14.13
CA VAL A 17 2.49 -9.51 12.77
C VAL A 17 2.98 -8.07 12.64
N ALA A 18 3.86 -7.82 11.66
CA ALA A 18 4.35 -6.47 11.39
C ALA A 18 3.25 -5.60 10.80
N LEU A 19 3.16 -4.35 11.26
CA LEU A 19 2.23 -3.38 10.69
C LEU A 19 2.96 -2.35 9.83
N SER A 20 2.31 -1.99 8.73
CA SER A 20 2.76 -0.99 7.77
C SER A 20 1.63 -0.07 7.33
N ILE A 21 1.96 1.02 6.67
CA ILE A 21 1.00 2.04 6.24
C ILE A 21 1.01 2.16 4.72
N LEU A 22 -0.19 2.15 4.11
CA LEU A 22 -0.42 2.58 2.74
C LEU A 22 -1.08 3.95 2.76
N ASP A 23 -0.38 4.96 2.30
CA ASP A 23 -0.88 6.33 2.25
C ASP A 23 -1.29 6.73 0.82
N LEU A 24 -2.49 7.27 0.71
CA LEU A 24 -3.04 7.81 -0.51
C LEU A 24 -3.03 9.35 -0.53
N SER A 25 -2.54 10.00 0.51
CA SER A 25 -2.59 11.46 0.70
C SER A 25 -4.03 11.99 0.55
N PRO A 26 -4.96 11.62 1.44
CA PRO A 26 -6.38 11.91 1.27
C PRO A 26 -6.67 13.41 1.24
N VAL A 27 -7.39 13.83 0.22
CA VAL A 27 -7.94 15.18 0.05
C VAL A 27 -9.38 15.19 0.56
N THR A 28 -9.71 16.13 1.44
CA THR A 28 -11.04 16.25 2.03
C THR A 28 -11.63 17.63 1.73
N THR A 29 -12.91 17.84 1.99
CA THR A 29 -13.54 19.15 1.81
C THR A 29 -12.92 20.23 2.71
N ALA A 30 -12.21 19.85 3.79
CA ALA A 30 -11.46 20.74 4.67
C ALA A 30 -9.94 20.75 4.42
N THR A 31 -9.40 19.78 3.68
CA THR A 31 -7.96 19.62 3.46
C THR A 31 -7.66 19.65 1.97
N PRO A 32 -7.21 20.81 1.42
CA PRO A 32 -6.85 20.92 0.02
C PRO A 32 -5.63 20.08 -0.34
N PRO A 33 -5.38 19.76 -1.64
CA PRO A 33 -4.32 18.83 -2.06
C PRO A 33 -2.92 19.14 -1.53
N ALA A 34 -2.53 20.42 -1.50
CA ALA A 34 -1.22 20.81 -0.95
C ALA A 34 -1.10 20.50 0.56
N ALA A 35 -2.17 20.69 1.32
CA ALA A 35 -2.20 20.31 2.74
C ALA A 35 -2.22 18.78 2.91
N ALA A 36 -2.90 18.04 2.05
CA ALA A 36 -2.91 16.57 2.08
C ALA A 36 -1.49 15.98 1.90
N LEU A 37 -0.67 16.53 0.98
CA LEU A 37 0.73 16.12 0.83
C LEU A 37 1.57 16.44 2.06
N ASN A 38 1.36 17.60 2.71
CA ASN A 38 2.05 17.92 3.96
C ASN A 38 1.58 17.03 5.13
N ASN A 39 0.31 16.67 5.18
CA ASN A 39 -0.23 15.70 6.14
C ASN A 39 0.39 14.31 5.98
N THR A 40 0.72 13.90 4.75
CA THR A 40 1.50 12.68 4.49
C THR A 40 2.87 12.73 5.17
N LEU A 41 3.60 13.84 5.06
CA LEU A 41 4.91 13.99 5.71
C LEU A 41 4.78 14.04 7.24
N ASP A 42 3.74 14.68 7.76
CA ASP A 42 3.48 14.72 9.22
C ASP A 42 3.13 13.32 9.75
N LEU A 43 2.24 12.59 9.07
CA LEU A 43 1.91 11.22 9.43
C LEU A 43 3.13 10.29 9.36
N ALA A 44 3.96 10.41 8.32
CA ALA A 44 5.14 9.59 8.18
C ALA A 44 6.15 9.79 9.33
N ARG A 45 6.42 11.05 9.73
CA ARG A 45 7.24 11.35 10.92
C ARG A 45 6.63 10.75 12.19
N PHE A 46 5.32 10.79 12.32
CA PHE A 46 4.62 10.26 13.46
C PHE A 46 4.71 8.72 13.51
N ALA A 47 4.41 8.05 12.40
CA ALA A 47 4.46 6.61 12.26
C ALA A 47 5.86 6.02 12.47
N ASP A 48 6.90 6.73 11.99
CA ASP A 48 8.31 6.33 12.19
C ASP A 48 8.68 6.22 13.69
N ARG A 49 8.08 7.07 14.53
CA ARG A 49 8.28 7.04 15.99
C ARG A 49 7.45 5.97 16.70
N LEU A 50 6.38 5.50 16.05
CA LEU A 50 5.49 4.48 16.62
C LEU A 50 5.97 3.04 16.37
N GLY A 51 6.91 2.83 15.42
CA GLY A 51 7.48 1.52 15.15
C GLY A 51 6.80 0.77 13.98
N PHE A 52 6.09 1.46 13.10
CA PHE A 52 5.62 0.86 11.85
C PHE A 52 6.80 0.41 10.99
N THR A 53 6.63 -0.70 10.28
CA THR A 53 7.69 -1.33 9.49
C THR A 53 7.94 -0.61 8.17
N ARG A 54 6.84 -0.22 7.46
CA ARG A 54 6.89 0.43 6.14
C ARG A 54 5.89 1.57 6.04
N TYR A 55 6.19 2.47 5.12
CA TYR A 55 5.29 3.52 4.67
C TYR A 55 5.32 3.57 3.14
N TRP A 56 4.26 3.10 2.51
CA TRP A 56 4.14 3.08 1.07
C TRP A 56 3.16 4.12 0.56
N LEU A 57 3.44 4.66 -0.62
CA LEU A 57 2.64 5.67 -1.30
C LEU A 57 2.05 5.06 -2.58
N ALA A 58 0.75 5.23 -2.78
CA ALA A 58 0.08 4.76 -3.98
C ALA A 58 0.25 5.74 -5.16
N GLU A 59 0.07 5.24 -6.39
CA GLU A 59 -0.05 6.05 -7.60
C GLU A 59 -1.50 6.04 -8.08
N HIS A 60 -2.13 7.21 -8.06
CA HIS A 60 -3.47 7.40 -8.60
C HIS A 60 -3.56 8.71 -9.37
N HIS A 61 -4.27 8.69 -10.50
CA HIS A 61 -4.42 9.86 -11.37
C HIS A 61 -5.90 10.18 -11.55
N ASN A 62 -6.20 11.46 -11.74
CA ASN A 62 -7.55 11.98 -11.97
C ASN A 62 -8.57 11.58 -10.89
N LEU A 63 -8.13 11.46 -9.63
CA LEU A 63 -8.98 11.16 -8.47
C LEU A 63 -8.91 12.32 -7.48
N PRO A 64 -9.93 13.19 -7.43
CA PRO A 64 -9.91 14.37 -6.54
C PRO A 64 -9.80 14.08 -5.05
N THR A 65 -10.09 12.84 -4.63
CA THR A 65 -9.97 12.36 -3.24
C THR A 65 -8.53 12.08 -2.83
N ILE A 66 -7.59 11.99 -3.80
CA ILE A 66 -6.23 11.49 -3.58
C ILE A 66 -5.23 12.47 -4.19
N ALA A 67 -4.24 12.92 -3.40
CA ALA A 67 -3.16 13.77 -3.87
C ALA A 67 -1.91 12.99 -4.31
N SER A 68 -1.82 11.69 -4.04
CA SER A 68 -0.66 10.84 -4.35
C SER A 68 -0.69 10.39 -5.83
N SER A 69 -0.14 11.22 -6.71
CA SER A 69 -0.03 10.93 -8.16
C SER A 69 1.39 10.64 -8.63
N ALA A 70 2.40 10.96 -7.81
CA ALA A 70 3.82 10.79 -8.12
C ALA A 70 4.55 10.19 -6.89
N PRO A 71 4.39 8.87 -6.66
CA PRO A 71 4.95 8.22 -5.48
C PRO A 71 6.47 8.36 -5.40
N ASP A 72 7.19 8.30 -6.50
CA ASP A 72 8.64 8.47 -6.57
C ASP A 72 9.13 9.80 -5.98
N ILE A 73 8.43 10.90 -6.25
CA ILE A 73 8.73 12.21 -5.67
C ILE A 73 8.47 12.20 -4.15
N MET A 74 7.32 11.69 -3.74
CA MET A 74 6.91 11.67 -2.32
C MET A 74 7.74 10.69 -1.49
N ILE A 75 8.18 9.56 -2.06
CA ILE A 75 9.08 8.61 -1.39
C ILE A 75 10.35 9.32 -0.94
N GLY A 76 10.98 10.12 -1.81
CA GLY A 76 12.16 10.90 -1.45
C GLY A 76 11.92 11.86 -0.29
N GLN A 77 10.77 12.57 -0.29
CA GLN A 77 10.41 13.48 0.79
C GLN A 77 10.13 12.75 2.11
N VAL A 78 9.40 11.64 2.07
CA VAL A 78 9.10 10.81 3.26
C VAL A 78 10.37 10.18 3.80
N ALA A 79 11.24 9.65 2.95
CA ALA A 79 12.51 9.06 3.36
C ALA A 79 13.45 10.08 4.04
N ALA A 80 13.45 11.34 3.56
CA ALA A 80 14.24 12.42 4.14
C ALA A 80 13.78 12.85 5.54
N VAL A 81 12.50 12.67 5.87
CA VAL A 81 11.93 13.08 7.17
C VAL A 81 11.72 11.92 8.16
N THR A 82 12.10 10.69 7.77
CA THR A 82 12.01 9.47 8.58
C THR A 82 13.38 8.80 8.70
N LYS A 83 13.56 7.86 9.64
CA LYS A 83 14.86 7.21 9.89
C LYS A 83 14.78 5.69 9.94
N ASN A 84 13.67 5.14 10.41
CA ASN A 84 13.59 3.73 10.81
C ASN A 84 12.77 2.89 9.82
N MET A 85 11.66 3.44 9.31
CA MET A 85 10.77 2.73 8.38
C MET A 85 11.42 2.54 7.01
N ARG A 86 11.05 1.47 6.33
CA ARG A 86 11.23 1.33 4.88
C ARG A 86 10.17 2.17 4.17
N ILE A 87 10.56 2.82 3.09
CA ILE A 87 9.67 3.71 2.31
C ILE A 87 9.57 3.16 0.89
N GLY A 88 8.38 3.17 0.30
CA GLY A 88 8.23 2.60 -1.02
C GLY A 88 6.95 3.00 -1.74
N SER A 89 6.76 2.41 -2.91
CA SER A 89 5.54 2.54 -3.71
C SER A 89 4.58 1.38 -3.45
N GLY A 90 3.31 1.73 -3.32
CA GLY A 90 2.26 0.76 -3.14
C GLY A 90 1.10 0.90 -4.14
N GLY A 91 1.45 0.97 -5.46
CA GLY A 91 2.68 0.80 -6.23
C GLY A 91 2.88 1.84 -7.32
N VAL A 92 4.02 1.74 -8.01
CA VAL A 92 4.16 2.37 -9.32
C VAL A 92 3.34 1.57 -10.33
N MET A 93 2.49 2.26 -11.08
CA MET A 93 1.68 1.63 -12.14
C MET A 93 2.54 1.48 -13.40
N LEU A 94 3.37 0.42 -13.44
CA LEU A 94 4.42 0.23 -14.44
C LEU A 94 3.97 0.43 -15.90
N PRO A 95 2.74 0.05 -16.32
CA PRO A 95 2.28 0.32 -17.68
C PRO A 95 2.19 1.82 -18.06
N ASN A 96 2.19 2.73 -17.10
CA ASN A 96 2.17 4.17 -17.37
C ASN A 96 3.58 4.76 -17.60
N HIS A 97 4.65 3.99 -17.34
CA HIS A 97 6.02 4.50 -17.27
C HIS A 97 6.96 3.73 -18.21
N ALA A 98 8.02 4.39 -18.69
CA ALA A 98 9.13 3.70 -19.31
C ALA A 98 9.93 2.92 -18.24
N PRO A 99 10.21 1.62 -18.44
CA PRO A 99 10.91 0.78 -17.46
C PRO A 99 12.25 1.38 -16.99
N LEU A 100 13.07 1.88 -17.91
CA LEU A 100 14.34 2.53 -17.59
C LEU A 100 14.16 3.72 -16.63
N MET A 101 13.16 4.58 -16.86
CA MET A 101 12.90 5.73 -15.97
C MET A 101 12.50 5.30 -14.56
N VAL A 102 11.69 4.24 -14.43
CA VAL A 102 11.32 3.71 -13.10
C VAL A 102 12.57 3.19 -12.39
N MET A 103 13.41 2.44 -13.07
CA MET A 103 14.65 1.93 -12.50
C MET A 103 15.57 3.05 -12.03
N GLU A 104 15.83 4.04 -12.87
CA GLU A 104 16.73 5.15 -12.55
C GLU A 104 16.24 5.95 -11.34
N ARG A 105 14.94 6.26 -11.28
CA ARG A 105 14.32 6.94 -10.12
C ARG A 105 14.52 6.15 -8.83
N PHE A 106 14.28 4.83 -8.85
CA PHE A 106 14.42 4.00 -7.66
C PHE A 106 15.89 3.70 -7.30
N LYS A 107 16.80 3.65 -8.26
CA LYS A 107 18.25 3.62 -7.99
C LYS A 107 18.73 4.93 -7.36
N VAL A 108 18.23 6.08 -7.80
CA VAL A 108 18.55 7.38 -7.16
C VAL A 108 18.03 7.40 -5.71
N LEU A 109 16.81 6.93 -5.49
CA LEU A 109 16.24 6.83 -4.12
C LEU A 109 17.07 5.87 -3.24
N GLU A 110 17.46 4.70 -3.76
CA GLU A 110 18.29 3.73 -3.03
C GLU A 110 19.68 4.28 -2.73
N ALA A 111 20.28 5.03 -3.65
CA ALA A 111 21.56 5.71 -3.44
C ALA A 111 21.51 6.75 -2.33
N LEU A 112 20.39 7.49 -2.23
CA LEU A 112 20.18 8.52 -1.20
C LEU A 112 19.79 7.91 0.16
N PHE A 113 19.07 6.79 0.16
CA PHE A 113 18.52 6.15 1.35
C PHE A 113 18.80 4.63 1.35
N PRO A 114 20.06 4.21 1.42
CA PRO A 114 20.47 2.81 1.24
C PRO A 114 19.74 1.85 2.18
N GLY A 115 19.18 0.77 1.61
CA GLY A 115 18.51 -0.29 2.35
C GLY A 115 17.12 0.06 2.87
N ARG A 116 16.61 1.28 2.60
CA ARG A 116 15.30 1.74 3.10
C ARG A 116 14.22 1.81 2.02
N ILE A 117 14.55 1.61 0.77
CA ILE A 117 13.59 1.78 -0.33
C ILE A 117 12.96 0.44 -0.72
N ASP A 118 11.69 0.46 -1.11
CA ASP A 118 10.95 -0.64 -1.70
C ASP A 118 10.35 -0.21 -3.04
N LEU A 119 10.48 -1.05 -4.08
CA LEU A 119 9.85 -0.84 -5.38
C LEU A 119 8.63 -1.75 -5.51
N GLY A 120 7.45 -1.22 -5.21
CA GLY A 120 6.19 -1.90 -5.45
C GLY A 120 5.65 -1.56 -6.85
N LEU A 121 5.28 -2.58 -7.61
CA LEU A 121 4.81 -2.48 -9.00
C LEU A 121 3.37 -2.97 -9.12
N GLY A 122 2.51 -2.14 -9.73
CA GLY A 122 1.14 -2.45 -10.08
C GLY A 122 0.94 -2.61 -11.58
N ARG A 123 0.01 -3.51 -11.96
CA ARG A 123 -0.38 -3.75 -13.36
C ARG A 123 -1.49 -2.81 -13.83
N ALA A 124 -2.42 -2.47 -12.94
CA ALA A 124 -3.54 -1.61 -13.28
C ALA A 124 -3.08 -0.18 -13.62
N PRO A 125 -3.85 0.58 -14.40
CA PRO A 125 -3.49 1.98 -14.75
C PRO A 125 -3.59 2.95 -13.57
N GLY A 126 -4.23 2.60 -12.47
CA GLY A 126 -4.46 3.49 -11.33
C GLY A 126 -5.40 4.66 -11.61
N THR A 127 -6.21 4.56 -12.66
CA THR A 127 -7.07 5.64 -13.17
C THR A 127 -8.14 5.13 -14.14
N ASP A 128 -8.94 6.05 -14.71
CA ASP A 128 -9.90 5.79 -15.79
C ASP A 128 -9.20 5.63 -17.17
N GLN A 129 -9.95 5.14 -18.18
CA GLN A 129 -9.42 4.88 -19.51
C GLN A 129 -8.88 6.13 -20.22
N ILE A 130 -9.57 7.28 -20.12
CA ILE A 130 -9.16 8.52 -20.78
C ILE A 130 -7.85 9.02 -20.20
N THR A 131 -7.74 9.01 -18.89
CA THR A 131 -6.52 9.39 -18.19
C THR A 131 -5.38 8.41 -18.48
N SER A 132 -5.68 7.10 -18.58
CA SER A 132 -4.71 6.08 -18.99
C SER A 132 -4.14 6.37 -20.39
N LEU A 133 -5.01 6.75 -21.35
CA LEU A 133 -4.59 7.16 -22.67
C LEU A 133 -3.67 8.40 -22.65
N ALA A 134 -3.99 9.39 -21.81
CA ALA A 134 -3.17 10.59 -21.65
C ALA A 134 -1.78 10.28 -21.07
N LEU A 135 -1.68 9.30 -20.16
CA LEU A 135 -0.42 8.86 -19.55
C LEU A 135 0.43 8.04 -20.53
N ARG A 136 -0.17 7.05 -21.18
CA ARG A 136 0.55 6.09 -22.04
C ARG A 136 0.77 6.58 -23.47
N ARG A 137 -0.01 7.57 -23.93
CA ARG A 137 0.03 8.13 -25.28
C ARG A 137 -0.10 7.11 -26.41
N ARG A 138 -0.69 5.97 -26.17
CA ARG A 138 -1.02 4.99 -27.20
C ARG A 138 -2.34 5.38 -27.85
N GLN A 139 -2.33 5.53 -29.18
CA GLN A 139 -3.54 5.81 -29.98
C GLN A 139 -4.31 4.53 -30.35
N ASP A 140 -3.68 3.37 -30.26
CA ASP A 140 -4.30 2.11 -30.61
C ASP A 140 -5.01 1.50 -29.39
N THR A 141 -6.28 1.84 -29.25
CA THR A 141 -7.17 1.32 -28.20
C THR A 141 -7.73 -0.07 -28.54
N THR A 142 -7.48 -0.60 -29.73
CA THR A 142 -8.00 -1.89 -30.18
C THR A 142 -7.21 -3.08 -29.66
N ASN A 143 -5.98 -2.86 -29.17
CA ASN A 143 -5.15 -3.84 -28.50
C ASN A 143 -4.70 -3.29 -27.13
N GLU A 144 -5.57 -3.36 -26.12
CA GLU A 144 -5.17 -3.27 -24.70
C GLU A 144 -4.35 -4.52 -24.33
N GLN A 145 -3.24 -4.71 -25.01
CA GLN A 145 -2.31 -5.75 -24.66
C GLN A 145 -1.70 -5.38 -23.33
N ASP A 146 -1.94 -6.23 -22.34
CA ASP A 146 -1.29 -6.12 -21.02
C ASP A 146 0.22 -6.24 -21.23
N ASP A 147 0.90 -5.11 -21.33
CA ASP A 147 2.35 -5.02 -21.54
C ASP A 147 3.15 -4.99 -20.22
N PHE A 148 2.49 -5.29 -19.10
CA PHE A 148 3.14 -5.30 -17.80
C PHE A 148 4.30 -6.29 -17.74
N LEU A 149 4.11 -7.50 -18.25
CA LEU A 149 5.14 -8.54 -18.21
C LEU A 149 6.34 -8.16 -19.08
N ASP A 150 6.11 -7.61 -20.26
CA ASP A 150 7.19 -7.16 -21.16
C ASP A 150 8.00 -6.04 -20.52
N ARG A 151 7.33 -5.06 -19.91
CA ARG A 151 8.00 -3.95 -19.19
C ARG A 151 8.76 -4.44 -17.96
N PHE A 152 8.18 -5.37 -17.22
CA PHE A 152 8.84 -5.98 -16.08
C PHE A 152 10.09 -6.77 -16.53
N GLN A 153 9.98 -7.54 -17.59
CA GLN A 153 11.12 -8.26 -18.18
C GLN A 153 12.22 -7.30 -18.66
N GLU A 154 11.83 -6.18 -19.29
CA GLU A 154 12.77 -5.13 -19.71
C GLU A 154 13.54 -4.56 -18.50
N MET A 155 12.86 -4.30 -17.37
CA MET A 155 13.52 -3.87 -16.13
C MET A 155 14.58 -4.90 -15.67
N ILE A 156 14.25 -6.19 -15.70
CA ILE A 156 15.17 -7.25 -15.30
C ILE A 156 16.38 -7.32 -16.24
N LEU A 157 16.16 -7.17 -17.55
CA LEU A 157 17.25 -7.14 -18.55
C LEU A 157 18.18 -5.94 -18.34
N PHE A 158 17.68 -4.77 -17.98
CA PHE A 158 18.51 -3.62 -17.60
C PHE A 158 19.31 -3.89 -16.33
N GLU A 159 18.70 -4.46 -15.28
CA GLU A 159 19.38 -4.70 -14.00
C GLU A 159 20.49 -5.76 -14.13
N THR A 160 20.27 -6.77 -14.96
CA THR A 160 21.18 -7.91 -15.13
C THR A 160 22.16 -7.74 -16.30
N ASN A 161 22.10 -6.63 -17.05
CA ASN A 161 22.77 -6.44 -18.33
C ASN A 161 22.49 -7.61 -19.30
N GLY A 162 21.24 -8.11 -19.28
CA GLY A 162 20.84 -9.33 -19.95
C GLY A 162 20.37 -9.16 -21.39
N PHE A 163 20.45 -7.96 -21.99
CA PHE A 163 20.08 -7.76 -23.39
C PHE A 163 21.07 -8.47 -24.32
N PRO A 164 20.57 -9.14 -25.38
CA PRO A 164 21.44 -9.68 -26.43
C PRO A 164 22.36 -8.62 -27.05
N HIS A 165 23.58 -8.97 -27.45
CA HIS A 165 24.56 -8.02 -27.98
C HIS A 165 24.07 -7.18 -29.17
N ASN A 166 23.19 -7.74 -30.00
CA ASN A 166 22.55 -7.05 -31.13
C ASN A 166 21.28 -6.29 -30.78
N HIS A 167 20.85 -6.30 -29.51
CA HIS A 167 19.65 -5.56 -29.09
C HIS A 167 19.98 -4.06 -29.01
N PRO A 168 19.05 -3.15 -29.42
CA PRO A 168 19.28 -1.69 -29.34
C PRO A 168 19.68 -1.20 -27.96
N PHE A 169 19.17 -1.85 -26.91
CA PHE A 169 19.44 -1.46 -25.52
C PHE A 169 20.68 -2.15 -24.89
N SER A 170 21.43 -2.96 -25.63
CA SER A 170 22.59 -3.68 -25.10
C SER A 170 23.70 -2.78 -24.53
N LYS A 171 23.71 -1.49 -24.91
CA LYS A 171 24.68 -0.48 -24.43
C LYS A 171 24.05 0.54 -23.49
N VAL A 172 22.78 0.37 -23.12
CA VAL A 172 22.07 1.28 -22.22
C VAL A 172 22.18 0.74 -20.79
N ALA A 173 22.66 1.57 -19.88
CA ALA A 173 22.76 1.23 -18.47
C ALA A 173 21.80 2.13 -17.65
N ALA A 174 21.07 1.54 -16.72
CA ALA A 174 20.27 2.31 -15.78
C ALA A 174 21.16 3.04 -14.77
N MET A 175 21.02 4.34 -14.68
CA MET A 175 21.82 5.22 -13.82
C MET A 175 21.17 5.43 -12.45
N PRO A 176 21.96 5.65 -11.37
CA PRO A 176 23.41 5.57 -11.31
C PRO A 176 23.89 4.11 -11.35
N THR A 177 25.00 3.87 -12.05
CA THR A 177 25.64 2.55 -12.08
C THR A 177 26.23 2.19 -10.71
N GLY A 178 26.29 0.89 -10.40
CA GLY A 178 26.83 0.40 -9.12
C GLY A 178 25.85 0.49 -7.94
N VAL A 179 24.68 1.08 -8.12
CA VAL A 179 23.59 1.05 -7.12
C VAL A 179 22.63 -0.08 -7.50
N PRO A 180 22.35 -1.04 -6.60
CA PRO A 180 21.38 -2.10 -6.87
C PRO A 180 19.97 -1.55 -6.94
N LEU A 181 19.09 -2.23 -7.68
CA LEU A 181 17.67 -1.97 -7.62
C LEU A 181 17.14 -2.38 -6.22
N PRO A 182 16.30 -1.56 -5.57
CA PRO A 182 15.73 -1.93 -4.28
C PRO A 182 14.82 -3.17 -4.39
N PRO A 183 14.48 -3.82 -3.25
CA PRO A 183 13.61 -4.98 -3.25
C PRO A 183 12.30 -4.75 -4.01
N ILE A 184 12.02 -5.67 -4.94
CA ILE A 184 10.82 -5.62 -5.79
C ILE A 184 9.65 -6.29 -5.09
N TRP A 185 8.47 -5.66 -5.20
CA TRP A 185 7.19 -6.17 -4.75
C TRP A 185 6.19 -6.12 -5.90
N LEU A 186 5.47 -7.21 -6.13
CA LEU A 186 4.36 -7.22 -7.08
C LEU A 186 3.04 -7.08 -6.33
N LEU A 187 2.22 -6.12 -6.77
CA LEU A 187 0.95 -5.80 -6.15
C LEU A 187 -0.21 -6.32 -7.01
N GLY A 188 -1.25 -6.81 -6.36
CA GLY A 188 -2.44 -7.27 -7.07
C GLY A 188 -3.67 -7.41 -6.17
N SER A 189 -4.81 -7.58 -6.84
CA SER A 189 -6.12 -7.81 -6.22
C SER A 189 -6.76 -9.11 -6.69
N SER A 190 -5.96 -9.97 -7.33
CA SER A 190 -6.34 -11.31 -7.83
C SER A 190 -5.13 -12.26 -7.77
N ASP A 191 -5.28 -13.46 -8.30
CA ASP A 191 -4.25 -14.51 -8.28
C ASP A 191 -3.09 -14.28 -9.26
N TYR A 192 -3.27 -13.50 -10.33
CA TYR A 192 -2.23 -13.29 -11.35
C TYR A 192 -0.92 -12.76 -10.78
N SER A 193 -0.98 -11.65 -10.01
CA SER A 193 0.23 -11.05 -9.43
C SER A 193 0.88 -11.94 -8.36
N ALA A 194 0.08 -12.76 -7.68
CA ALA A 194 0.58 -13.75 -6.73
C ALA A 194 1.42 -14.82 -7.42
N GLN A 195 0.91 -15.39 -8.50
CA GLN A 195 1.61 -16.39 -9.30
C GLN A 195 2.89 -15.83 -9.91
N LEU A 196 2.83 -14.63 -10.51
CA LEU A 196 4.00 -13.98 -11.08
C LEU A 196 5.06 -13.70 -10.00
N ALA A 197 4.66 -13.11 -8.85
CA ALA A 197 5.59 -12.84 -7.75
C ALA A 197 6.26 -14.12 -7.23
N ALA A 198 5.52 -15.20 -7.12
CA ALA A 198 6.05 -16.50 -6.71
C ALA A 198 7.08 -17.05 -7.73
N GLN A 199 6.78 -16.93 -9.03
CA GLN A 199 7.66 -17.45 -10.09
C GLN A 199 8.97 -16.67 -10.22
N VAL A 200 8.92 -15.33 -10.08
CA VAL A 200 10.11 -14.48 -10.19
C VAL A 200 10.85 -14.29 -8.87
N GLY A 201 10.29 -14.78 -7.76
CA GLY A 201 10.88 -14.65 -6.43
C GLY A 201 10.87 -13.24 -5.88
N ALA A 202 9.85 -12.43 -6.20
CA ALA A 202 9.61 -11.10 -5.65
C ALA A 202 8.77 -11.15 -4.36
N GLY A 203 8.68 -10.03 -3.61
CA GLY A 203 7.67 -9.86 -2.58
C GLY A 203 6.27 -9.76 -3.19
N PHE A 204 5.24 -10.11 -2.43
CA PHE A 204 3.85 -10.00 -2.88
C PHE A 204 3.04 -9.12 -1.92
N SER A 205 2.19 -8.25 -2.46
CA SER A 205 1.22 -7.49 -1.68
C SER A 205 -0.17 -7.63 -2.27
N PHE A 206 -1.10 -8.19 -1.49
CA PHE A 206 -2.49 -8.35 -1.89
C PHE A 206 -3.34 -7.19 -1.38
N ALA A 207 -4.05 -6.51 -2.29
CA ALA A 207 -4.85 -5.33 -2.01
C ALA A 207 -6.29 -5.69 -1.60
N TYR A 208 -6.47 -6.32 -0.43
CA TYR A 208 -7.78 -6.73 0.08
C TYR A 208 -8.73 -5.54 0.31
N HIS A 209 -8.20 -4.38 0.66
CA HIS A 209 -8.98 -3.16 0.93
C HIS A 209 -9.90 -2.70 -0.23
N PHE A 210 -9.71 -3.20 -1.45
CA PHE A 210 -10.63 -2.94 -2.58
C PHE A 210 -10.97 -4.19 -3.41
N SER A 211 -10.40 -5.36 -3.10
CA SER A 211 -10.65 -6.59 -3.84
C SER A 211 -11.87 -7.34 -3.30
N ASP A 212 -12.70 -7.85 -4.20
CA ASP A 212 -13.77 -8.81 -3.87
C ASP A 212 -13.28 -10.27 -3.92
N PHE A 213 -12.01 -10.49 -4.31
CA PHE A 213 -11.41 -11.82 -4.38
C PHE A 213 -10.99 -12.29 -2.98
N PRO A 214 -11.31 -13.55 -2.58
CA PRO A 214 -10.90 -14.08 -1.29
C PRO A 214 -9.38 -14.03 -1.10
N PRO A 215 -8.85 -13.35 -0.07
CA PRO A 215 -7.43 -13.09 0.05
C PRO A 215 -6.59 -14.34 0.33
N GLU A 216 -7.19 -15.38 0.93
CA GLU A 216 -6.51 -16.64 1.25
C GLU A 216 -5.96 -17.33 -0.01
N ILE A 217 -6.71 -17.30 -1.11
CA ILE A 217 -6.35 -17.98 -2.35
C ILE A 217 -5.02 -17.46 -2.89
N PRO A 218 -4.84 -16.16 -3.24
CA PRO A 218 -3.59 -15.65 -3.77
C PRO A 218 -2.46 -15.65 -2.74
N MET A 219 -2.75 -15.36 -1.47
CA MET A 219 -1.73 -15.31 -0.42
C MET A 219 -1.09 -16.68 -0.17
N LEU A 220 -1.90 -17.73 -0.07
CA LEU A 220 -1.40 -19.12 0.11
C LEU A 220 -0.77 -19.67 -1.17
N ALA A 221 -1.33 -19.36 -2.35
CA ALA A 221 -0.75 -19.76 -3.64
C ALA A 221 0.66 -19.17 -3.83
N TYR A 222 0.83 -17.86 -3.56
CA TYR A 222 2.14 -17.21 -3.59
C TYR A 222 3.15 -17.93 -2.70
N ARG A 223 2.80 -18.19 -1.45
CA ARG A 223 3.68 -18.81 -0.46
C ARG A 223 4.09 -20.22 -0.86
N ASN A 224 3.13 -21.02 -1.33
CA ASN A 224 3.35 -22.42 -1.69
C ASN A 224 4.16 -22.60 -2.99
N GLN A 225 4.08 -21.62 -3.91
CA GLN A 225 4.73 -21.69 -5.23
C GLN A 225 6.00 -20.84 -5.32
N PHE A 226 6.41 -20.20 -4.23
CA PHE A 226 7.53 -19.26 -4.20
C PHE A 226 8.84 -19.92 -4.62
N LYS A 227 9.51 -19.30 -5.59
CA LYS A 227 10.84 -19.66 -6.04
C LYS A 227 11.87 -18.64 -5.54
N ARG A 228 12.97 -19.11 -5.00
CA ARG A 228 14.08 -18.25 -4.56
C ARG A 228 14.65 -17.46 -5.75
N SER A 229 15.06 -16.23 -5.50
CA SER A 229 15.69 -15.37 -6.47
C SER A 229 16.92 -14.67 -5.87
N ALA A 230 17.63 -13.88 -6.69
CA ALA A 230 18.69 -13.00 -6.19
C ALA A 230 18.14 -11.91 -5.23
N TRP A 231 16.88 -11.53 -5.36
CA TRP A 231 16.26 -10.50 -4.54
C TRP A 231 15.71 -11.03 -3.22
N ARG A 232 15.26 -12.33 -3.21
CA ARG A 232 14.57 -12.86 -2.02
C ARG A 232 14.75 -14.38 -1.89
N GLN A 233 15.13 -14.81 -0.68
CA GLN A 233 15.38 -16.23 -0.39
C GLN A 233 14.15 -16.93 0.22
N THR A 234 13.22 -16.19 0.81
CA THR A 234 12.00 -16.70 1.45
C THR A 234 10.79 -15.88 1.02
N PRO A 235 9.59 -16.47 0.93
CA PRO A 235 8.39 -15.69 0.61
C PRO A 235 8.13 -14.65 1.70
N HIS A 236 7.61 -13.49 1.29
CA HIS A 236 7.11 -12.45 2.19
C HIS A 236 5.86 -11.86 1.57
N ALA A 237 4.74 -12.06 2.22
CA ALA A 237 3.42 -11.63 1.76
C ALA A 237 2.86 -10.52 2.65
N ILE A 238 2.47 -9.41 2.04
CA ILE A 238 1.79 -8.27 2.69
C ILE A 238 0.31 -8.34 2.36
N LEU A 239 -0.55 -8.22 3.37
CA LEU A 239 -1.99 -8.06 3.20
C LEU A 239 -2.37 -6.59 3.37
N GLY A 240 -2.87 -5.95 2.30
CA GLY A 240 -3.39 -4.58 2.34
C GLY A 240 -4.82 -4.54 2.87
N VAL A 241 -5.06 -3.87 3.99
CA VAL A 241 -6.35 -3.80 4.70
C VAL A 241 -6.80 -2.36 4.85
N ALA A 242 -8.09 -2.08 4.68
CA ALA A 242 -8.69 -0.81 5.08
C ALA A 242 -9.21 -0.92 6.52
N ALA A 243 -8.81 0.01 7.38
CA ALA A 243 -9.29 0.04 8.77
C ALA A 243 -9.56 1.48 9.24
N ILE A 244 -10.61 1.63 10.04
CA ILE A 244 -10.95 2.87 10.76
C ILE A 244 -11.11 2.51 12.24
N VAL A 245 -10.26 3.07 13.08
CA VAL A 245 -10.24 2.82 14.51
C VAL A 245 -10.36 4.14 15.28
N ALA A 246 -11.17 4.13 16.33
CA ALA A 246 -11.30 5.22 17.30
C ALA A 246 -11.40 4.63 18.71
N ASP A 247 -11.31 5.48 19.76
CA ASP A 247 -11.41 5.02 21.15
C ASP A 247 -12.74 4.32 21.45
N ALA A 248 -13.81 4.71 20.75
CA ALA A 248 -15.13 4.08 20.83
C ALA A 248 -15.63 3.64 19.45
N GLU A 249 -16.31 2.49 19.40
CA GLU A 249 -16.93 1.93 18.17
C GLU A 249 -17.86 2.95 17.48
N SER A 250 -18.70 3.65 18.26
CA SER A 250 -19.62 4.65 17.73
C SER A 250 -18.91 5.82 17.02
N GLU A 251 -17.75 6.22 17.49
CA GLU A 251 -16.95 7.26 16.83
C GLU A 251 -16.25 6.71 15.57
N ALA A 252 -15.76 5.49 15.60
CA ALA A 252 -15.20 4.82 14.42
C ALA A 252 -16.27 4.69 13.32
N ASP A 253 -17.49 4.30 13.68
CA ASP A 253 -18.63 4.23 12.75
C ASP A 253 -18.99 5.60 12.18
N ARG A 254 -19.00 6.64 13.01
CA ARG A 254 -19.22 8.02 12.56
C ARG A 254 -18.14 8.44 11.56
N MET A 255 -16.89 8.17 11.85
CA MET A 255 -15.77 8.48 10.93
C MET A 255 -15.89 7.74 9.60
N ALA A 256 -16.34 6.48 9.63
CA ALA A 256 -16.47 5.65 8.44
C ALA A 256 -17.60 6.10 7.49
N THR A 257 -18.56 6.92 7.94
CA THR A 257 -19.61 7.48 7.06
C THR A 257 -19.04 8.32 5.92
N SER A 258 -17.88 8.97 6.11
CA SER A 258 -17.16 9.68 5.03
C SER A 258 -16.76 8.74 3.88
N ALA A 259 -16.28 7.55 4.21
CA ALA A 259 -15.94 6.51 3.23
C ALA A 259 -17.21 5.96 2.56
N ASP A 260 -18.29 5.77 3.31
CA ASP A 260 -19.59 5.32 2.77
C ASP A 260 -20.10 6.28 1.70
N LEU A 261 -20.10 7.59 1.99
CA LEU A 261 -20.53 8.59 1.01
C LEU A 261 -19.61 8.63 -0.21
N HIS A 262 -18.30 8.48 0.00
CA HIS A 262 -17.35 8.39 -1.10
C HIS A 262 -17.67 7.20 -2.02
N PHE A 263 -17.96 6.02 -1.50
CA PHE A 263 -18.33 4.84 -2.29
C PHE A 263 -19.66 5.04 -3.01
N ALA A 264 -20.68 5.61 -2.35
CA ALA A 264 -21.96 5.89 -2.97
C ALA A 264 -21.83 6.86 -4.15
N ARG A 265 -21.13 7.98 -3.96
CA ARG A 265 -20.86 8.98 -5.02
C ARG A 265 -20.04 8.40 -6.19
N ARG A 266 -18.99 7.65 -5.88
CA ARG A 266 -18.14 7.00 -6.91
C ARG A 266 -18.93 6.06 -7.81
N ALA A 267 -19.88 5.30 -7.25
CA ALA A 267 -20.73 4.41 -8.03
C ALA A 267 -21.68 5.15 -8.99
N LEU A 268 -21.89 6.44 -8.77
CA LEU A 268 -22.65 7.35 -9.65
C LEU A 268 -21.75 8.16 -10.59
N GLY A 269 -20.44 7.90 -10.60
CA GLY A 269 -19.47 8.69 -11.36
C GLY A 269 -19.20 10.09 -10.79
N GLN A 270 -19.62 10.34 -9.56
CA GLN A 270 -19.43 11.62 -8.87
C GLN A 270 -18.14 11.58 -8.06
N TYR A 271 -17.08 12.16 -8.62
CA TYR A 271 -15.77 12.22 -7.97
C TYR A 271 -15.56 13.58 -7.30
N GLY A 272 -15.03 13.59 -6.08
CA GLY A 272 -14.76 14.80 -5.32
C GLY A 272 -13.89 14.50 -4.09
N PRO A 273 -13.46 15.52 -3.35
CA PRO A 273 -12.80 15.36 -2.05
C PRO A 273 -13.65 14.52 -1.08
N LEU A 274 -13.00 13.91 -0.10
CA LEU A 274 -13.68 13.14 0.94
C LEU A 274 -14.54 14.10 1.77
N ALA A 275 -15.84 13.80 1.87
CA ALA A 275 -16.79 14.59 2.62
C ALA A 275 -16.64 14.38 4.14
N SER A 276 -17.09 15.35 4.95
CA SER A 276 -17.15 15.19 6.40
C SER A 276 -18.20 14.15 6.82
N PRO A 277 -18.11 13.59 8.04
CA PRO A 277 -19.15 12.75 8.60
C PRO A 277 -20.53 13.44 8.65
N ASP A 278 -20.57 14.76 8.90
CA ASP A 278 -21.81 15.53 8.96
C ASP A 278 -22.43 15.69 7.56
N GLU A 279 -21.62 15.94 6.52
CA GLU A 279 -22.08 15.92 5.13
C GLU A 279 -22.59 14.53 4.73
N ALA A 280 -21.91 13.47 5.18
CA ALA A 280 -22.34 12.10 4.93
C ALA A 280 -23.69 11.78 5.63
N ALA A 281 -23.89 12.23 6.87
CA ALA A 281 -25.13 12.04 7.60
C ALA A 281 -26.31 12.77 6.95
N ALA A 282 -26.07 13.92 6.31
CA ALA A 282 -27.09 14.72 5.63
C ALA A 282 -27.43 14.22 4.20
N TYR A 283 -26.67 13.27 3.65
CA TYR A 283 -26.84 12.79 2.28
C TYR A 283 -28.10 11.90 2.15
N PRO A 284 -28.96 12.09 1.13
CA PRO A 284 -30.20 11.36 0.95
C PRO A 284 -29.95 9.98 0.29
N TYR A 285 -29.37 9.05 1.04
CA TYR A 285 -29.07 7.71 0.54
C TYR A 285 -30.30 6.97 0.04
N THR A 286 -30.22 6.48 -1.20
CA THR A 286 -31.20 5.55 -1.76
C THR A 286 -31.01 4.13 -1.19
N PRO A 287 -32.01 3.22 -1.33
CA PRO A 287 -31.83 1.82 -0.97
C PRO A 287 -30.63 1.14 -1.69
N ILE A 288 -30.37 1.52 -2.94
CA ILE A 288 -29.23 1.00 -3.72
C ILE A 288 -27.90 1.48 -3.13
N ASP A 289 -27.82 2.74 -2.69
CA ASP A 289 -26.62 3.27 -2.05
C ASP A 289 -26.32 2.51 -0.75
N ARG A 290 -27.34 2.23 0.06
CA ARG A 290 -27.19 1.46 1.31
C ARG A 290 -26.69 0.04 1.05
N GLN A 291 -27.20 -0.63 0.02
CA GLN A 291 -26.73 -1.96 -0.38
C GLN A 291 -25.27 -1.94 -0.83
N ARG A 292 -24.85 -0.91 -1.59
CA ARG A 292 -23.44 -0.73 -2.00
C ARG A 292 -22.54 -0.45 -0.81
N ILE A 293 -22.97 0.38 0.13
CA ILE A 293 -22.24 0.66 1.37
C ILE A 293 -22.05 -0.63 2.17
N GLU A 294 -23.11 -1.41 2.38
CA GLU A 294 -23.03 -2.69 3.07
C GLU A 294 -22.04 -3.65 2.41
N HIS A 295 -22.04 -3.71 1.07
CA HIS A 295 -21.07 -4.52 0.33
C HIS A 295 -19.62 -4.03 0.57
N ASN A 296 -19.37 -2.72 0.49
CA ASN A 296 -18.02 -2.16 0.69
C ASN A 296 -17.55 -2.29 2.15
N ARG A 297 -18.47 -2.19 3.12
CA ARG A 297 -18.15 -2.36 4.55
C ARG A 297 -17.62 -3.75 4.89
N LYS A 298 -17.89 -4.77 4.10
CA LYS A 298 -17.30 -6.12 4.28
C LYS A 298 -15.76 -6.15 4.19
N ARG A 299 -15.15 -5.16 3.55
CA ARG A 299 -13.70 -5.02 3.36
C ARG A 299 -13.08 -3.91 4.19
N LEU A 300 -13.88 -3.23 4.99
CA LEU A 300 -13.47 -2.13 5.86
C LEU A 300 -13.66 -2.56 7.32
N ILE A 301 -12.56 -2.71 8.05
CA ILE A 301 -12.63 -3.03 9.47
C ILE A 301 -12.84 -1.72 10.23
N VAL A 302 -13.95 -1.63 10.97
CA VAL A 302 -14.34 -0.43 11.73
C VAL A 302 -14.62 -0.83 13.18
N GLY A 303 -14.09 -0.08 14.13
CA GLY A 303 -14.38 -0.35 15.54
C GLY A 303 -13.40 0.27 16.53
N SER A 304 -13.52 -0.20 17.77
CA SER A 304 -12.58 0.06 18.84
C SER A 304 -11.19 -0.59 18.54
N PRO A 305 -10.11 -0.22 19.22
CA PRO A 305 -8.79 -0.83 19.01
C PRO A 305 -8.81 -2.34 19.07
N THR A 306 -9.49 -2.93 20.06
CA THR A 306 -9.59 -4.38 20.24
C THR A 306 -10.36 -5.06 19.09
N GLN A 307 -11.50 -4.50 18.67
CA GLN A 307 -12.26 -5.05 17.54
C GLN A 307 -11.46 -5.01 16.23
N VAL A 308 -10.75 -3.92 15.98
CA VAL A 308 -9.90 -3.78 14.77
C VAL A 308 -8.69 -4.73 14.84
N HIS A 309 -8.10 -4.89 16.02
CA HIS A 309 -7.03 -5.87 16.25
C HIS A 309 -7.50 -7.30 15.95
N GLU A 310 -8.63 -7.71 16.51
CA GLU A 310 -9.21 -9.05 16.27
C GLU A 310 -9.49 -9.30 14.78
N GLY A 311 -10.06 -8.30 14.07
CA GLY A 311 -10.32 -8.40 12.64
C GLY A 311 -9.06 -8.52 11.79
N ILE A 312 -8.03 -7.70 12.07
CA ILE A 312 -6.73 -7.77 11.39
C ILE A 312 -6.04 -9.10 11.70
N ALA A 313 -6.08 -9.55 12.95
CA ALA A 313 -5.48 -10.77 13.40
C ALA A 313 -6.08 -11.99 12.68
N ALA A 314 -7.40 -12.10 12.62
CA ALA A 314 -8.10 -13.17 11.91
C ALA A 314 -7.71 -13.23 10.42
N LEU A 315 -7.64 -12.07 9.74
CA LEU A 315 -7.20 -12.00 8.35
C LEU A 315 -5.73 -12.40 8.18
N ALA A 316 -4.86 -11.96 9.06
CA ALA A 316 -3.44 -12.32 9.02
C ALA A 316 -3.24 -13.83 9.21
N GLU A 317 -4.04 -14.47 10.07
CA GLU A 317 -4.01 -15.93 10.28
C GLU A 317 -4.49 -16.70 9.05
N SER A 318 -5.67 -16.40 8.57
CA SER A 318 -6.26 -17.13 7.44
C SER A 318 -5.40 -17.02 6.18
N THR A 319 -4.77 -15.87 5.96
CA THR A 319 -3.92 -15.60 4.79
C THR A 319 -2.45 -15.97 4.99
N LYS A 320 -2.01 -16.26 6.21
CA LYS A 320 -0.60 -16.42 6.57
C LYS A 320 0.24 -15.20 6.17
N ALA A 321 -0.30 -13.99 6.33
CA ALA A 321 0.41 -12.77 6.04
C ALA A 321 1.62 -12.59 6.98
N ASP A 322 2.77 -12.20 6.43
CA ASP A 322 3.96 -11.84 7.21
C ASP A 322 3.84 -10.41 7.76
N GLU A 323 3.04 -9.59 7.07
CA GLU A 323 2.89 -8.17 7.35
C GLU A 323 1.49 -7.70 6.91
N VAL A 324 0.87 -6.81 7.68
CA VAL A 324 -0.39 -6.17 7.33
C VAL A 324 -0.16 -4.70 7.07
N MET A 325 -0.54 -4.24 5.89
CA MET A 325 -0.42 -2.85 5.46
C MET A 325 -1.77 -2.16 5.50
N ILE A 326 -1.89 -1.16 6.35
CA ILE A 326 -3.16 -0.52 6.69
C ILE A 326 -3.32 0.79 5.93
N THR A 327 -4.48 0.98 5.30
CA THR A 327 -4.92 2.28 4.80
C THR A 327 -6.10 2.78 5.63
N THR A 328 -6.05 4.06 5.99
CA THR A 328 -7.10 4.73 6.78
C THR A 328 -7.53 6.00 6.07
N MET A 329 -8.75 5.97 5.50
CA MET A 329 -9.35 7.07 4.76
C MET A 329 -10.41 7.73 5.63
N VAL A 330 -10.01 8.72 6.44
CA VAL A 330 -10.87 9.50 7.32
C VAL A 330 -10.73 11.00 7.04
N PHE A 331 -11.75 11.76 7.38
CA PHE A 331 -11.85 13.18 7.07
C PHE A 331 -10.82 14.04 7.81
N ASP A 332 -10.69 13.81 9.11
CA ASP A 332 -9.83 14.61 9.99
C ASP A 332 -8.43 14.01 10.10
N HIS A 333 -7.39 14.83 9.88
CA HIS A 333 -6.01 14.38 9.92
C HIS A 333 -5.53 14.03 11.34
N ALA A 334 -6.00 14.73 12.37
CA ALA A 334 -5.64 14.41 13.74
C ALA A 334 -6.26 13.08 14.18
N ALA A 335 -7.53 12.84 13.82
CA ALA A 335 -8.18 11.54 14.02
C ALA A 335 -7.46 10.42 13.25
N ARG A 336 -6.98 10.69 12.02
CA ARG A 336 -6.17 9.73 11.25
C ARG A 336 -4.87 9.36 11.96
N LYS A 337 -4.16 10.32 12.52
CA LYS A 337 -2.93 10.07 13.31
C LYS A 337 -3.25 9.28 14.57
N HIS A 338 -4.32 9.67 15.27
CA HIS A 338 -4.76 8.97 16.48
C HIS A 338 -5.14 7.50 16.20
N ALA A 339 -5.79 7.22 15.07
CA ALA A 339 -6.07 5.86 14.64
C ALA A 339 -4.80 5.00 14.53
N TYR A 340 -3.72 5.53 13.93
CA TYR A 340 -2.45 4.80 13.85
C TYR A 340 -1.75 4.68 15.21
N GLU A 341 -1.93 5.65 16.12
CA GLU A 341 -1.43 5.54 17.49
C GLU A 341 -2.14 4.42 18.27
N LEU A 342 -3.46 4.33 18.15
CA LEU A 342 -4.27 3.26 18.75
C LEU A 342 -3.83 1.89 18.23
N LEU A 343 -3.64 1.74 16.91
CA LEU A 343 -3.13 0.51 16.32
C LEU A 343 -1.72 0.16 16.81
N ALA A 344 -0.81 1.13 16.86
CA ALA A 344 0.54 0.89 17.32
C ALA A 344 0.58 0.43 18.80
N ARG A 345 -0.32 0.96 19.62
CA ARG A 345 -0.47 0.57 21.03
C ARG A 345 -1.05 -0.83 21.15
N GLU A 346 -2.13 -1.11 20.44
CA GLU A 346 -2.86 -2.37 20.52
C GLU A 346 -2.02 -3.56 20.00
N PHE A 347 -1.22 -3.34 18.96
CA PHE A 347 -0.27 -4.33 18.43
C PHE A 347 1.09 -4.30 19.13
N GLU A 348 1.26 -3.51 20.19
CA GLU A 348 2.51 -3.40 20.96
C GLU A 348 3.74 -3.15 20.08
N LEU A 349 3.63 -2.27 19.08
CA LEU A 349 4.73 -1.98 18.17
C LEU A 349 5.94 -1.46 18.96
N LYS A 350 7.11 -2.06 18.69
CA LYS A 350 8.36 -1.65 19.36
C LYS A 350 8.83 -0.32 18.80
N LYS A 351 8.87 0.71 19.65
CA LYS A 351 9.45 1.99 19.26
C LYS A 351 10.92 1.79 18.89
N PRO A 352 11.40 2.41 17.81
CA PRO A 352 12.81 2.37 17.45
C PRO A 352 13.67 2.89 18.61
N LEU A 353 14.77 2.20 18.91
CA LEU A 353 15.74 2.67 19.89
C LEU A 353 16.30 4.02 19.41
N ARG A 354 16.22 5.06 20.25
CA ARG A 354 16.81 6.36 19.92
C ARG A 354 18.33 6.19 19.92
N LEU A 355 18.99 6.54 18.81
CA LEU A 355 20.45 6.55 18.71
C LEU A 355 21.15 7.43 19.76
N SER A 356 20.42 8.30 20.48
CA SER A 356 20.94 9.13 21.57
C SER A 356 21.29 8.37 22.86
N GLU A 357 21.00 7.07 22.95
CA GLU A 357 21.40 6.25 24.11
C GLU A 357 22.78 5.57 23.93
N PHE A 358 23.42 5.75 22.77
CA PHE A 358 24.75 5.19 22.45
C PHE A 358 25.91 6.19 22.49
N ASP A 359 25.66 7.50 22.71
CA ASP A 359 26.71 8.53 22.82
C ASP A 359 27.22 8.70 24.25
N GLY A 360 27.37 7.61 24.95
CA GLY A 360 27.83 7.61 26.35
C GLY A 360 28.76 6.45 26.68
N ARG A 361 29.84 6.22 25.84
CA ARG A 361 31.08 5.59 26.36
C ARG A 361 32.25 5.84 25.41
#